data_a47de48b48c6cb41794077b573928e97
#
_entry.id   a47de48b48c6cb41794077b573928e97
#
_cell.length_a   1.000
_cell.length_b   1.000
_cell.length_c   1.000
_cell.angle_alpha   90.00
_cell.angle_beta   90.00
_cell.angle_gamma   90.00
#
_symmetry.space_group_name_H-M   'P 1'
#
loop_
_entity.id
_entity.type
_entity.pdbx_description
1 polymer ?
#
loop_
_entity_poly.entity_id
_entity_poly.type
_entity_poly.pdbx_seq_one_letter_code
_entity_poly.pdbx_strand_id
1 'polypeptide(L)'
;MRRKAKKVNRTKTYNNLESAQTVGILFDATIKTDTEDVKRLISSLNKAGKRIDALGMLHTAEELAVANDAVGFNYFAADDCTFFCFPKGANAVQFVSQKFDILLNICPDTNLCTDYIVGMSQAKFKVSTRLDDEAYADFILQFATGPAADGKPHPKPTAGQIIAAIKQYLSNIAKA
;
A
#
# COMPACT_ATOMS: atom_id res chain seq x y z
N MET A 1 -22.87 -1.31 7.06
CA MET A 1 -22.96 -0.15 6.14
C MET A 1 -21.57 0.48 6.05
N ARG A 2 -20.77 0.17 5.00
CA ARG A 2 -19.44 0.75 4.82
C ARG A 2 -19.60 2.24 4.49
N ARG A 3 -19.17 3.13 5.38
CA ARG A 3 -19.05 4.56 5.03
C ARG A 3 -17.90 4.69 4.01
N LYS A 4 -18.25 5.03 2.76
CA LYS A 4 -17.25 5.38 1.74
C LYS A 4 -16.42 6.56 2.29
N ALA A 5 -15.10 6.41 2.35
CA ALA A 5 -14.22 7.53 2.65
C ALA A 5 -14.51 8.66 1.65
N LYS A 6 -14.47 9.90 2.12
CA LYS A 6 -14.74 11.06 1.27
C LYS A 6 -13.67 11.11 0.18
N LYS A 7 -14.09 11.09 -1.08
CA LYS A 7 -13.16 11.13 -2.23
C LYS A 7 -12.35 12.43 -2.15
N VAL A 8 -11.03 12.29 -2.04
CA VAL A 8 -10.13 13.44 -2.02
C VAL A 8 -10.02 14.02 -3.43
N ASN A 9 -10.14 15.33 -3.53
CA ASN A 9 -9.88 16.02 -4.79
C ASN A 9 -8.36 16.07 -5.01
N ARG A 10 -7.87 15.32 -6.01
CA ARG A 10 -6.44 15.21 -6.35
C ARG A 10 -6.25 15.27 -7.86
N THR A 11 -5.13 15.78 -8.30
CA THR A 11 -4.74 15.71 -9.71
C THR A 11 -4.27 14.30 -10.01
N LYS A 12 -5.01 13.59 -10.86
CA LYS A 12 -4.65 12.25 -11.30
C LYS A 12 -3.67 12.34 -12.47
N THR A 13 -2.56 11.65 -12.34
CA THR A 13 -1.56 11.52 -13.41
C THR A 13 -1.02 10.11 -13.38
N TYR A 14 -1.03 9.43 -14.51
CA TYR A 14 -0.41 8.13 -14.61
C TYR A 14 1.09 8.23 -14.28
N ASN A 15 1.54 7.34 -13.43
CA ASN A 15 2.95 7.15 -13.09
C ASN A 15 3.24 5.66 -12.99
N ASN A 16 4.40 5.26 -13.45
CA ASN A 16 4.96 3.96 -13.17
C ASN A 16 6.18 4.08 -12.26
N LEU A 17 6.80 2.96 -11.90
CA LEU A 17 7.97 2.97 -11.04
C LEU A 17 9.22 3.61 -11.68
N GLU A 18 9.26 3.76 -12.99
CA GLU A 18 10.37 4.43 -13.71
C GLU A 18 10.19 5.95 -13.63
N SER A 19 9.01 6.45 -13.95
CA SER A 19 8.70 7.89 -14.00
C SER A 19 8.53 8.53 -12.62
N ALA A 20 8.02 7.79 -11.63
CA ALA A 20 7.79 8.31 -10.29
C ALA A 20 9.10 8.70 -9.60
N GLN A 21 9.13 9.88 -8.96
CA GLN A 21 10.23 10.34 -8.11
C GLN A 21 9.94 10.08 -6.62
N THR A 22 8.66 10.07 -6.26
CA THR A 22 8.19 9.86 -4.90
C THR A 22 7.23 8.68 -4.84
N VAL A 23 7.54 7.69 -4.01
CA VAL A 23 6.79 6.44 -3.91
C VAL A 23 6.32 6.23 -2.47
N GLY A 24 5.00 6.16 -2.29
CA GLY A 24 4.39 5.69 -1.05
C GLY A 24 4.14 4.18 -1.12
N ILE A 25 4.42 3.45 -0.06
CA ILE A 25 4.15 2.01 0.04
C ILE A 25 3.35 1.74 1.31
N LEU A 26 2.17 1.18 1.17
CA LEU A 26 1.34 0.71 2.28
C LEU A 26 1.36 -0.82 2.28
N PHE A 27 1.72 -1.44 3.41
CA PHE A 27 1.89 -2.88 3.49
C PHE A 27 1.48 -3.43 4.86
N ASP A 28 1.27 -4.75 4.93
CA ASP A 28 1.04 -5.48 6.17
C ASP A 28 2.39 -5.85 6.79
N ALA A 29 2.72 -5.26 7.94
CA ALA A 29 3.97 -5.48 8.64
C ALA A 29 3.90 -6.66 9.63
N THR A 30 2.75 -7.29 9.80
CA THR A 30 2.58 -8.46 10.69
C THR A 30 3.21 -9.71 10.09
N ILE A 31 3.44 -9.72 8.76
CA ILE A 31 4.03 -10.83 8.02
C ILE A 31 5.51 -10.51 7.75
N LYS A 32 6.41 -11.23 8.43
CA LYS A 32 7.86 -10.98 8.33
C LYS A 32 8.41 -11.11 6.91
N THR A 33 7.97 -12.10 6.15
CA THR A 33 8.39 -12.31 4.76
C THR A 33 7.99 -11.14 3.87
N ASP A 34 6.79 -10.62 4.05
CA ASP A 34 6.27 -9.49 3.29
C ASP A 34 7.05 -8.20 3.62
N THR A 35 7.39 -8.01 4.90
CA THR A 35 8.26 -6.90 5.33
C THR A 35 9.63 -6.96 4.67
N GLU A 36 10.25 -8.15 4.56
CA GLU A 36 11.55 -8.31 3.88
C GLU A 36 11.45 -8.05 2.36
N ASP A 37 10.35 -8.43 1.72
CA ASP A 37 10.12 -8.12 0.31
C ASP A 37 9.98 -6.61 0.08
N VAL A 38 9.28 -5.91 0.97
CA VAL A 38 9.17 -4.45 0.95
C VAL A 38 10.53 -3.78 1.16
N LYS A 39 11.35 -4.25 2.10
CA LYS A 39 12.72 -3.75 2.31
C LYS A 39 13.57 -3.89 1.04
N ARG A 40 13.47 -5.04 0.35
CA ARG A 40 14.17 -5.24 -0.93
C ARG A 40 13.70 -4.26 -2.01
N LEU A 41 12.40 -4.03 -2.11
CA LEU A 41 11.84 -3.04 -3.03
C LEU A 41 12.38 -1.65 -2.74
N ILE A 42 12.32 -1.20 -1.47
CA ILE A 42 12.80 0.11 -1.04
C ILE A 42 14.29 0.27 -1.38
N SER A 43 15.11 -0.72 -1.04
CA SER A 43 16.54 -0.68 -1.37
C SER A 43 16.78 -0.50 -2.87
N SER A 44 16.02 -1.20 -3.71
CA SER A 44 16.10 -1.09 -5.17
C SER A 44 15.71 0.31 -5.67
N LEU A 45 14.62 0.87 -5.13
CA LEU A 45 14.12 2.19 -5.53
C LEU A 45 15.03 3.32 -5.04
N ASN A 46 15.59 3.20 -3.82
CA ASN A 46 16.58 4.16 -3.29
C ASN A 46 17.85 4.18 -4.16
N LYS A 47 18.34 3.02 -4.60
CA LYS A 47 19.46 2.93 -5.54
C LYS A 47 19.16 3.61 -6.89
N ALA A 48 17.90 3.64 -7.28
CA ALA A 48 17.43 4.37 -8.46
C ALA A 48 17.17 5.87 -8.20
N GLY A 49 17.56 6.40 -7.03
CA GLY A 49 17.46 7.82 -6.69
C GLY A 49 16.05 8.28 -6.33
N LYS A 50 15.13 7.38 -6.01
CA LYS A 50 13.75 7.73 -5.67
C LYS A 50 13.59 7.98 -4.17
N ARG A 51 12.66 8.86 -3.81
CA ARG A 51 12.28 9.11 -2.42
C ARG A 51 11.12 8.19 -2.05
N ILE A 52 11.32 7.39 -1.00
CA ILE A 52 10.37 6.37 -0.57
C ILE A 52 9.91 6.69 0.84
N ASP A 53 8.62 6.52 1.07
CA ASP A 53 8.02 6.45 2.40
C ASP A 53 7.14 5.20 2.46
N ALA A 54 7.45 4.29 3.36
CA ALA A 54 6.70 3.06 3.57
C ALA A 54 5.99 3.10 4.92
N LEU A 55 4.71 2.77 4.92
CA LEU A 55 3.88 2.70 6.10
C LEU A 55 3.41 1.26 6.31
N GLY A 56 3.95 0.60 7.31
CA GLY A 56 3.57 -0.75 7.73
C GLY A 56 2.42 -0.72 8.73
N MET A 57 1.41 -1.54 8.51
CA MET A 57 0.34 -1.76 9.47
C MET A 57 0.73 -2.90 10.43
N LEU A 58 0.58 -2.65 11.71
CA LEU A 58 0.67 -3.60 12.81
C LEU A 58 -0.70 -3.79 13.44
N HIS A 59 -0.89 -4.85 14.22
CA HIS A 59 -2.18 -5.08 14.88
C HIS A 59 -2.34 -4.25 16.14
N THR A 60 -1.29 -4.18 16.95
CA THR A 60 -1.37 -3.64 18.30
C THR A 60 -0.34 -2.54 18.58
N ALA A 61 -0.62 -1.73 19.60
CA ALA A 61 0.31 -0.71 20.08
C ALA A 61 1.60 -1.33 20.68
N GLU A 62 1.52 -2.53 21.25
CA GLU A 62 2.69 -3.25 21.78
C GLU A 62 3.65 -3.64 20.64
N GLU A 63 3.13 -4.13 19.51
CA GLU A 63 3.92 -4.40 18.31
C GLU A 63 4.58 -3.12 17.80
N LEU A 64 3.85 -2.01 17.80
CA LEU A 64 4.36 -0.70 17.38
C LEU A 64 5.49 -0.22 18.30
N ALA A 65 5.38 -0.44 19.61
CA ALA A 65 6.39 -0.01 20.60
C ALA A 65 7.76 -0.70 20.42
N VAL A 66 7.77 -1.90 19.83
CA VAL A 66 9.02 -2.67 19.56
C VAL A 66 9.46 -2.59 18.10
N ALA A 67 8.66 -1.99 17.24
CA ALA A 67 9.02 -1.79 15.85
C ALA A 67 10.12 -0.72 15.74
N ASN A 68 11.18 -1.05 15.03
CA ASN A 68 12.27 -0.10 14.79
C ASN A 68 11.98 0.67 13.49
N ASP A 69 11.75 1.96 13.62
CA ASP A 69 11.69 2.87 12.49
C ASP A 69 13.08 2.97 11.83
N ALA A 70 13.14 2.71 10.56
CA ALA A 70 14.32 2.95 9.73
C ALA A 70 14.01 4.06 8.74
N VAL A 71 15.03 4.68 8.16
CA VAL A 71 14.85 5.72 7.16
C VAL A 71 13.95 5.24 6.02
N GLY A 72 12.80 5.90 5.86
CA GLY A 72 11.78 5.53 4.87
C GLY A 72 10.84 4.40 5.29
N PHE A 73 10.95 3.91 6.54
CA PHE A 73 10.03 2.95 7.14
C PHE A 73 9.36 3.57 8.35
N ASN A 74 8.05 3.62 8.32
CA ASN A 74 7.21 4.04 9.43
C ASN A 74 6.15 2.96 9.68
N TYR A 75 5.62 2.95 10.90
CA TYR A 75 4.59 2.00 11.27
C TYR A 75 3.41 2.72 11.93
N PHE A 76 2.25 2.07 11.88
CA PHE A 76 1.08 2.44 12.67
C PHE A 76 0.39 1.15 13.13
N ALA A 77 -0.30 1.20 14.25
CA ALA A 77 -1.12 0.11 14.74
C ALA A 77 -2.61 0.36 14.44
N ALA A 78 -3.37 -0.71 14.26
CA ALA A 78 -4.82 -0.60 14.09
C ALA A 78 -5.47 0.11 15.30
N ASP A 79 -4.91 -0.06 16.50
CA ASP A 79 -5.36 0.60 17.73
C ASP A 79 -5.08 2.12 17.74
N ASP A 80 -4.16 2.60 16.91
CA ASP A 80 -3.90 4.04 16.71
C ASP A 80 -4.96 4.70 15.81
N CYS A 81 -5.95 3.94 15.38
CA CYS A 81 -7.08 4.47 14.65
C CYS A 81 -8.24 4.83 15.59
N THR A 82 -9.04 5.83 15.20
CA THR A 82 -10.30 6.13 15.89
C THR A 82 -11.29 4.99 15.67
N PHE A 83 -12.39 4.99 16.42
CA PHE A 83 -13.55 4.10 16.19
C PHE A 83 -14.05 4.12 14.73
N PHE A 84 -13.85 5.21 14.00
CA PHE A 84 -14.17 5.35 12.58
C PHE A 84 -13.02 5.01 11.64
N CYS A 85 -11.97 4.37 12.16
CA CYS A 85 -10.75 4.00 11.43
C CYS A 85 -9.96 5.19 10.84
N PHE A 86 -10.08 6.36 11.44
CA PHE A 86 -9.20 7.49 11.12
C PHE A 86 -7.87 7.31 11.84
N PRO A 87 -6.75 7.32 11.13
CA PRO A 87 -5.44 7.22 11.75
C PRO A 87 -5.19 8.44 12.65
N LYS A 88 -4.79 8.18 13.90
CA LYS A 88 -4.40 9.21 14.87
C LYS A 88 -2.88 9.34 14.96
N GLY A 89 -2.18 8.25 14.70
CA GLY A 89 -0.73 8.20 14.80
C GLY A 89 -0.06 9.19 13.84
N ALA A 90 0.97 9.89 14.33
CA ALA A 90 1.68 10.90 13.55
C ALA A 90 2.18 10.38 12.21
N ASN A 91 2.71 9.15 12.16
CA ASN A 91 3.22 8.52 10.96
C ASN A 91 2.13 8.36 9.88
N ALA A 92 0.95 7.86 10.26
CA ALA A 92 -0.14 7.66 9.32
C ALA A 92 -0.73 8.99 8.82
N VAL A 93 -0.87 9.98 9.70
CA VAL A 93 -1.33 11.33 9.34
C VAL A 93 -0.35 11.99 8.38
N GLN A 94 0.95 11.90 8.67
CA GLN A 94 2.00 12.42 7.79
C GLN A 94 1.97 11.73 6.43
N PHE A 95 1.90 10.40 6.40
CA PHE A 95 1.85 9.61 5.17
C PHE A 95 0.67 10.01 4.27
N VAL A 96 -0.53 10.13 4.84
CA VAL A 96 -1.74 10.54 4.10
C VAL A 96 -1.61 11.93 3.50
N SER A 97 -0.91 12.86 4.19
CA SER A 97 -0.73 14.24 3.73
C SER A 97 0.29 14.39 2.59
N GLN A 98 1.13 13.39 2.36
CA GLN A 98 2.16 13.42 1.33
C GLN A 98 1.56 13.29 -0.07
N LYS A 99 2.16 14.03 -1.02
CA LYS A 99 1.80 13.99 -2.44
C LYS A 99 2.76 13.07 -3.18
N PHE A 100 2.54 11.77 -3.07
CA PHE A 100 3.32 10.80 -3.83
C PHE A 100 3.01 10.88 -5.33
N ASP A 101 3.99 10.61 -6.17
CA ASP A 101 3.75 10.36 -7.59
C ASP A 101 2.99 9.05 -7.77
N ILE A 102 3.36 8.03 -6.99
CA ILE A 102 2.67 6.75 -6.96
C ILE A 102 2.51 6.25 -5.53
N LEU A 103 1.33 5.73 -5.19
CA LEU A 103 1.05 4.98 -3.97
C LEU A 103 0.78 3.52 -4.33
N LEU A 104 1.53 2.62 -3.72
CA LEU A 104 1.37 1.18 -3.83
C LEU A 104 0.69 0.66 -2.56
N ASN A 105 -0.56 0.21 -2.67
CA ASN A 105 -1.20 -0.56 -1.61
C ASN A 105 -0.96 -2.05 -1.87
N ILE A 106 -0.05 -2.64 -1.12
CA ILE A 106 0.31 -4.05 -1.22
C ILE A 106 -0.22 -4.89 -0.06
N CYS A 107 -1.18 -4.35 0.71
CA CYS A 107 -1.93 -5.11 1.70
C CYS A 107 -2.92 -6.06 0.99
N PRO A 108 -2.79 -7.39 1.14
CA PRO A 108 -3.72 -8.33 0.50
C PRO A 108 -5.08 -8.38 1.19
N ASP A 109 -5.12 -8.01 2.46
CA ASP A 109 -6.32 -8.10 3.30
C ASP A 109 -7.07 -6.78 3.44
N THR A 110 -8.39 -6.90 3.60
CA THR A 110 -9.26 -5.75 3.85
C THR A 110 -9.11 -5.29 5.29
N ASN A 111 -8.67 -4.05 5.47
CA ASN A 111 -8.64 -3.38 6.75
C ASN A 111 -9.16 -1.94 6.57
N LEU A 112 -10.10 -1.53 7.43
CA LEU A 112 -10.74 -0.21 7.32
C LEU A 112 -9.74 0.94 7.48
N CYS A 113 -8.67 0.76 8.28
CA CYS A 113 -7.63 1.78 8.45
C CYS A 113 -6.79 1.94 7.18
N THR A 114 -6.40 0.82 6.53
CA THR A 114 -5.68 0.87 5.25
C THR A 114 -6.57 1.42 4.13
N ASP A 115 -7.87 1.05 4.09
CA ASP A 115 -8.84 1.60 3.14
C ASP A 115 -8.95 3.12 3.27
N TYR A 116 -8.96 3.61 4.50
CA TYR A 116 -8.99 5.04 4.77
C TYR A 116 -7.72 5.73 4.28
N ILE A 117 -6.54 5.16 4.56
CA ILE A 117 -5.25 5.71 4.12
C ILE A 117 -5.20 5.79 2.59
N VAL A 118 -5.59 4.73 1.88
CA VAL A 118 -5.65 4.73 0.41
C VAL A 118 -6.66 5.76 -0.09
N GLY A 119 -7.86 5.80 0.52
CA GLY A 119 -8.92 6.74 0.16
C GLY A 119 -8.49 8.20 0.31
N MET A 120 -7.86 8.54 1.43
CA MET A 120 -7.48 9.92 1.79
C MET A 120 -6.14 10.36 1.21
N SER A 121 -5.28 9.45 0.76
CA SER A 121 -4.00 9.81 0.16
C SER A 121 -4.18 10.74 -1.05
N GLN A 122 -3.28 11.71 -1.16
CA GLN A 122 -3.21 12.68 -2.26
C GLN A 122 -2.26 12.23 -3.38
N ALA A 123 -1.84 10.95 -3.41
CA ALA A 123 -0.99 10.42 -4.45
C ALA A 123 -1.59 10.63 -5.85
N LYS A 124 -0.76 10.99 -6.83
CA LYS A 124 -1.19 11.24 -8.21
C LYS A 124 -1.69 9.97 -8.89
N PHE A 125 -1.08 8.83 -8.59
CA PHE A 125 -1.49 7.51 -9.08
C PHE A 125 -1.53 6.51 -7.94
N LYS A 126 -2.63 5.77 -7.81
CA LYS A 126 -2.85 4.80 -6.75
C LYS A 126 -3.02 3.42 -7.34
N VAL A 127 -2.18 2.49 -6.91
CA VAL A 127 -2.20 1.07 -7.29
C VAL A 127 -2.64 0.24 -6.09
N SER A 128 -3.58 -0.68 -6.30
CA SER A 128 -4.03 -1.62 -5.28
C SER A 128 -4.20 -3.02 -5.86
N THR A 129 -4.27 -4.01 -4.98
CA THR A 129 -4.58 -5.40 -5.33
C THR A 129 -6.00 -5.79 -4.94
N ARG A 130 -6.76 -4.86 -4.40
CA ARG A 130 -8.06 -5.12 -3.80
C ARG A 130 -9.18 -4.46 -4.59
N LEU A 131 -10.19 -5.25 -4.94
CA LEU A 131 -11.41 -4.76 -5.59
C LEU A 131 -12.20 -3.76 -4.74
N ASP A 132 -12.13 -3.92 -3.41
CA ASP A 132 -12.76 -2.98 -2.47
C ASP A 132 -12.22 -1.54 -2.61
N ASP A 133 -11.02 -1.40 -3.15
CA ASP A 133 -10.38 -0.11 -3.41
C ASP A 133 -10.78 0.53 -4.77
N GLU A 134 -11.67 -0.11 -5.55
CA GLU A 134 -12.10 0.40 -6.87
C GLU A 134 -12.56 1.86 -6.85
N ALA A 135 -13.16 2.29 -5.74
CA ALA A 135 -13.58 3.68 -5.58
C ALA A 135 -12.42 4.66 -5.36
N TYR A 136 -11.23 4.19 -4.98
CA TYR A 136 -10.11 5.01 -4.50
C TYR A 136 -8.83 4.80 -5.30
N ALA A 137 -8.58 3.59 -5.85
CA ALA A 137 -7.43 3.28 -6.67
C ALA A 137 -7.66 3.69 -8.13
N ASP A 138 -6.57 3.92 -8.84
CA ASP A 138 -6.58 4.21 -10.27
C ASP A 138 -6.25 2.98 -11.09
N PHE A 139 -5.55 2.02 -10.48
CA PHE A 139 -5.18 0.76 -11.09
C PHE A 139 -5.30 -0.37 -10.06
N ILE A 140 -5.97 -1.46 -10.44
CA ILE A 140 -6.16 -2.62 -9.59
C ILE A 140 -5.59 -3.86 -10.27
N LEU A 141 -4.64 -4.51 -9.59
CA LEU A 141 -4.12 -5.81 -9.98
C LEU A 141 -4.97 -6.90 -9.34
N GLN A 142 -5.64 -7.69 -10.16
CA GLN A 142 -6.42 -8.82 -9.68
C GLN A 142 -5.58 -10.10 -9.72
N PHE A 143 -5.52 -10.78 -8.60
CA PHE A 143 -4.98 -12.13 -8.51
C PHE A 143 -6.12 -13.14 -8.62
N ALA A 144 -5.81 -14.36 -9.04
CA ALA A 144 -6.80 -15.42 -9.17
C ALA A 144 -7.55 -15.63 -7.83
N THR A 145 -8.87 -15.60 -7.91
CA THR A 145 -9.78 -15.83 -6.78
C THR A 145 -10.70 -17.00 -7.11
N GLY A 146 -11.23 -17.66 -6.09
CA GLY A 146 -12.10 -18.82 -6.27
C GLY A 146 -11.38 -20.12 -5.93
N PRO A 147 -12.02 -21.29 -6.15
CA PRO A 147 -11.37 -22.57 -5.90
C PRO A 147 -10.27 -22.84 -6.96
N ALA A 148 -9.12 -23.28 -6.49
CA ALA A 148 -8.08 -23.83 -7.34
C ALA A 148 -8.55 -25.18 -7.97
N ALA A 149 -7.77 -25.73 -8.89
CA ALA A 149 -8.10 -26.99 -9.56
C ALA A 149 -8.30 -28.18 -8.59
N ASP A 150 -7.75 -28.09 -7.39
CA ASP A 150 -7.91 -29.07 -6.29
C ASP A 150 -9.11 -28.77 -5.36
N GLY A 151 -9.94 -27.77 -5.70
CA GLY A 151 -11.11 -27.34 -4.92
C GLY A 151 -10.80 -26.51 -3.69
N LYS A 152 -9.53 -26.20 -3.41
CA LYS A 152 -9.12 -25.32 -2.29
C LYS A 152 -9.12 -23.85 -2.72
N PRO A 153 -9.32 -22.91 -1.77
CA PRO A 153 -9.18 -21.50 -2.09
C PRO A 153 -7.75 -21.18 -2.56
N HIS A 154 -7.61 -20.31 -3.56
CA HIS A 154 -6.29 -19.80 -3.92
C HIS A 154 -5.63 -19.14 -2.72
N PRO A 155 -4.34 -19.39 -2.47
CA PRO A 155 -3.61 -18.69 -1.44
C PRO A 155 -3.58 -17.20 -1.75
N LYS A 156 -3.62 -16.37 -0.71
CA LYS A 156 -3.44 -14.93 -0.87
C LYS A 156 -2.07 -14.64 -1.47
N PRO A 157 -1.95 -13.64 -2.35
CA PRO A 157 -0.65 -13.26 -2.89
C PRO A 157 0.23 -12.70 -1.78
N THR A 158 1.51 -13.07 -1.79
CA THR A 158 2.53 -12.47 -0.94
C THR A 158 2.90 -11.07 -1.44
N ALA A 159 3.50 -10.24 -0.58
CA ALA A 159 4.01 -8.93 -1.01
C ALA A 159 5.00 -9.06 -2.18
N GLY A 160 5.84 -10.08 -2.18
CA GLY A 160 6.76 -10.35 -3.29
C GLY A 160 6.06 -10.60 -4.63
N GLN A 161 4.99 -11.39 -4.62
CA GLN A 161 4.18 -11.63 -5.82
C GLN A 161 3.49 -10.36 -6.31
N ILE A 162 2.94 -9.58 -5.39
CA ILE A 162 2.29 -8.30 -5.70
C ILE A 162 3.30 -7.33 -6.31
N ILE A 163 4.48 -7.19 -5.70
CA ILE A 163 5.56 -6.31 -6.19
C ILE A 163 6.02 -6.74 -7.60
N ALA A 164 6.18 -8.03 -7.83
CA ALA A 164 6.56 -8.55 -9.14
C ALA A 164 5.52 -8.22 -10.22
N ALA A 165 4.24 -8.42 -9.91
CA ALA A 165 3.13 -8.08 -10.79
C ALA A 165 3.05 -6.56 -11.07
N ILE A 166 3.21 -5.72 -10.04
CA ILE A 166 3.24 -4.25 -10.20
C ILE A 166 4.35 -3.86 -11.18
N LYS A 167 5.56 -4.37 -10.99
CA LYS A 167 6.70 -4.07 -11.88
C LYS A 167 6.39 -4.47 -13.33
N GLN A 168 5.88 -5.68 -13.53
CA GLN A 168 5.57 -6.20 -14.86
C GLN A 168 4.48 -5.39 -15.56
N TYR A 169 3.35 -5.15 -14.91
CA TYR A 169 2.20 -4.53 -15.56
C TYR A 169 2.39 -3.02 -15.76
N LEU A 170 2.94 -2.31 -14.79
CA LEU A 170 3.14 -0.87 -14.92
C LEU A 170 4.23 -0.53 -15.96
N SER A 171 5.25 -1.36 -16.14
CA SER A 171 6.25 -1.14 -17.20
C SER A 171 5.68 -1.35 -18.60
N ASN A 172 4.68 -2.24 -18.75
CA ASN A 172 4.07 -2.52 -20.03
C ASN A 172 3.08 -1.44 -20.48
N ILE A 173 2.32 -0.85 -19.53
CA ILE A 173 1.37 0.23 -19.84
C ILE A 173 2.08 1.49 -20.35
N ALA A 174 3.30 1.77 -19.90
CA ALA A 174 4.06 2.94 -20.31
C ALA A 174 4.60 2.87 -21.76
N LYS A 175 4.50 1.71 -22.41
CA LYS A 175 4.98 1.48 -23.77
C LYS A 175 3.86 1.47 -24.81
N ALA A 176 2.63 1.60 -24.38
CA ALA A 176 1.44 1.71 -25.23
C ALA A 176 1.04 3.17 -25.41
#